data_0b05afdc68509820f82535d3e967a960
#
_entry.id   0b05afdc68509820f82535d3e967a960
#
_cell.length_a   1.000
_cell.length_b   1.000
_cell.length_c   1.000
_cell.angle_alpha   90.00
_cell.angle_beta   90.00
_cell.angle_gamma   90.00
#
_symmetry.space_group_name_H-M   'P 1'
#
loop_
_entity.id
_entity.type
_entity.pdbx_description
1 polymer ?
#
loop_
_entity_poly.entity_id
_entity_poly.type
_entity_poly.pdbx_seq_one_letter_code
_entity_poly.pdbx_strand_id
1 'polypeptide(L)'
;MDGLFLHMKGSLKAIRRLQSVFLQRIPQLYATSIADFHHEHGADKRLIVIQSRGSGERSLTNHINLLNALQAQFDYCCSVIEYNGTDTFEQSIVIHYLADIIIGPHGAGLSFIMFAKRGTGLIEIHPLFGNIGDRQPNLCHQRTAKAAGARSIFIHAKDGNESTSFTADVDEVISATRRLLDSNRTTE
;
A
#
# COMPACT_ATOMS: atom_id res chain seq x y z
N MET A 1 -23.31 12.46 -17.20
CA MET A 1 -22.28 12.27 -16.14
C MET A 1 -22.73 11.33 -15.02
N ASP A 2 -24.00 10.99 -14.92
CA ASP A 2 -24.56 10.21 -13.79
C ASP A 2 -24.29 8.70 -13.81
N GLY A 3 -24.08 8.10 -15.00
CA GLY A 3 -23.84 6.66 -15.12
C GLY A 3 -22.51 6.18 -14.54
N LEU A 4 -21.46 6.97 -14.64
CA LEU A 4 -20.13 6.65 -14.10
C LEU A 4 -20.11 6.67 -12.56
N PHE A 5 -20.87 7.58 -11.96
CA PHE A 5 -21.02 7.69 -10.49
C PHE A 5 -21.82 6.53 -9.88
N LEU A 6 -22.80 6.01 -10.59
CA LEU A 6 -23.59 4.85 -10.14
C LEU A 6 -22.74 3.57 -10.15
N HIS A 7 -21.92 3.35 -11.19
CA HIS A 7 -21.01 2.20 -11.26
C HIS A 7 -19.95 2.25 -10.14
N MET A 8 -19.41 3.42 -9.83
CA MET A 8 -18.41 3.57 -8.76
C MET A 8 -18.99 3.33 -7.37
N LYS A 9 -20.23 3.79 -7.09
CA LYS A 9 -20.91 3.49 -5.81
C LYS A 9 -21.15 1.98 -5.63
N GLY A 10 -21.51 1.28 -6.69
CA GLY A 10 -21.65 -0.18 -6.69
C GLY A 10 -20.36 -0.91 -6.37
N SER A 11 -19.24 -0.51 -6.98
CA SER A 11 -17.92 -1.11 -6.75
C SER A 11 -17.43 -0.91 -5.30
N LEU A 12 -17.60 0.28 -4.73
CA LEU A 12 -17.22 0.55 -3.33
C LEU A 12 -18.06 -0.25 -2.33
N LYS A 13 -19.36 -0.44 -2.61
CA LYS A 13 -20.24 -1.27 -1.79
C LYS A 13 -19.84 -2.75 -1.89
N ALA A 14 -19.48 -3.23 -3.08
CA ALA A 14 -18.98 -4.59 -3.29
C ALA A 14 -17.66 -4.84 -2.54
N ILE A 15 -16.71 -3.92 -2.60
CA ILE A 15 -15.45 -4.00 -1.86
C ILE A 15 -15.73 -4.07 -0.34
N ARG A 16 -16.57 -3.21 0.20
CA ARG A 16 -16.93 -3.24 1.63
C ARG A 16 -17.58 -4.56 2.05
N ARG A 17 -18.43 -5.13 1.21
CA ARG A 17 -19.06 -6.42 1.47
C ARG A 17 -18.05 -7.56 1.40
N LEU A 18 -17.18 -7.58 0.39
CA LEU A 18 -16.10 -8.54 0.28
C LEU A 18 -15.22 -8.51 1.54
N GLN A 19 -14.82 -7.31 1.98
CA GLN A 19 -14.02 -7.14 3.17
C GLN A 19 -14.73 -7.62 4.43
N SER A 20 -16.00 -7.25 4.63
CA SER A 20 -16.72 -7.66 5.84
C SER A 20 -16.89 -9.17 5.95
N VAL A 21 -16.93 -9.89 4.83
CA VAL A 21 -17.07 -11.35 4.82
C VAL A 21 -15.73 -12.06 4.77
N PHE A 22 -14.80 -11.56 3.96
CA PHE A 22 -13.55 -12.25 3.68
C PHE A 22 -12.48 -11.97 4.74
N LEU A 23 -12.31 -10.71 5.15
CA LEU A 23 -11.29 -10.35 6.15
C LEU A 23 -11.50 -11.06 7.50
N GLN A 24 -12.76 -11.29 7.87
CA GLN A 24 -13.07 -12.03 9.10
C GLN A 24 -12.61 -13.48 9.06
N ARG A 25 -12.46 -14.04 7.86
CA ARG A 25 -12.07 -15.45 7.65
C ARG A 25 -10.57 -15.62 7.40
N ILE A 26 -9.85 -14.56 7.04
CA ILE A 26 -8.40 -14.64 6.75
C ILE A 26 -7.63 -15.32 7.89
N PRO A 27 -7.80 -14.95 9.18
CA PRO A 27 -7.07 -15.59 10.27
C PRO A 27 -7.30 -17.10 10.38
N GLN A 28 -8.49 -17.57 10.01
CA GLN A 28 -8.82 -19.00 10.04
C GLN A 28 -8.34 -19.73 8.79
N LEU A 29 -8.53 -19.12 7.61
CA LEU A 29 -8.16 -19.71 6.32
C LEU A 29 -6.66 -19.82 6.14
N TYR A 30 -5.90 -18.86 6.68
CA TYR A 30 -4.44 -18.72 6.48
C TYR A 30 -3.67 -18.77 7.79
N ALA A 31 -4.17 -19.48 8.79
CA ALA A 31 -3.56 -19.53 10.13
C ALA A 31 -2.08 -19.97 10.09
N THR A 32 -1.76 -20.99 9.30
CA THR A 32 -0.39 -21.48 9.13
C THR A 32 0.50 -20.44 8.47
N SER A 33 0.08 -19.87 7.35
CA SER A 33 0.85 -18.86 6.62
C SER A 33 1.06 -17.58 7.45
N ILE A 34 0.11 -17.22 8.31
CA ILE A 34 0.23 -16.11 9.25
C ILE A 34 1.25 -16.45 10.34
N ALA A 35 1.22 -17.67 10.88
CA ALA A 35 2.17 -18.12 11.90
C ALA A 35 3.59 -18.17 11.36
N ASP A 36 3.77 -18.69 10.14
CA ASP A 36 5.07 -18.73 9.47
C ASP A 36 5.60 -17.32 9.22
N PHE A 37 4.75 -16.41 8.77
CA PHE A 37 5.10 -15.00 8.57
C PHE A 37 5.55 -14.33 9.88
N HIS A 38 4.82 -14.54 10.97
CA HIS A 38 5.18 -14.00 12.28
C HIS A 38 6.47 -14.62 12.84
N HIS A 39 6.72 -15.88 12.56
CA HIS A 39 7.98 -16.52 12.94
C HIS A 39 9.19 -15.88 12.21
N GLU A 40 9.03 -15.54 10.94
CA GLU A 40 10.09 -14.95 10.11
C GLU A 40 10.32 -13.46 10.42
N HIS A 41 9.24 -12.69 10.60
CA HIS A 41 9.31 -11.23 10.67
C HIS A 41 9.04 -10.61 12.05
N GLY A 42 8.68 -11.45 13.04
CA GLY A 42 8.32 -11.02 14.39
C GLY A 42 6.85 -10.64 14.53
N ALA A 43 6.18 -11.22 15.52
CA ALA A 43 4.76 -10.98 15.78
C ALA A 43 4.48 -9.62 16.45
N ASP A 44 5.44 -9.08 17.18
CA ASP A 44 5.27 -7.90 18.02
C ASP A 44 5.60 -6.57 17.33
N LYS A 45 6.24 -6.64 16.16
CA LYS A 45 6.57 -5.45 15.36
C LYS A 45 5.45 -5.12 14.39
N ARG A 46 5.19 -3.82 14.20
CA ARG A 46 4.33 -3.36 13.11
C ARG A 46 4.99 -3.65 11.76
N LEU A 47 4.19 -3.90 10.75
CA LEU A 47 4.67 -4.28 9.42
C LEU A 47 4.53 -3.13 8.42
N ILE A 48 5.66 -2.72 7.85
CA ILE A 48 5.72 -1.82 6.70
C ILE A 48 6.09 -2.63 5.46
N VAL A 49 5.22 -2.62 4.47
CA VAL A 49 5.43 -3.30 3.18
C VAL A 49 5.75 -2.27 2.13
N ILE A 50 6.93 -2.37 1.50
CA ILE A 50 7.30 -1.55 0.35
C ILE A 50 7.17 -2.38 -0.92
N GLN A 51 6.33 -1.93 -1.84
CA GLN A 51 6.11 -2.62 -3.11
C GLN A 51 7.18 -2.23 -4.14
N SER A 52 7.84 -3.23 -4.69
CA SER A 52 8.74 -3.13 -5.83
C SER A 52 8.01 -3.49 -7.12
N ARG A 53 8.35 -2.83 -8.21
CA ARG A 53 7.90 -3.18 -9.57
C ARG A 53 9.01 -3.81 -10.41
N GLY A 54 10.16 -4.10 -9.79
CA GLY A 54 11.34 -4.52 -10.53
C GLY A 54 11.87 -3.40 -11.46
N SER A 55 12.19 -3.76 -12.70
CA SER A 55 12.62 -2.82 -13.74
C SER A 55 11.48 -2.54 -14.71
N GLY A 56 11.38 -1.31 -15.22
CA GLY A 56 10.41 -0.94 -16.26
C GLY A 56 9.58 0.28 -15.90
N GLU A 57 8.47 0.45 -16.62
CA GLU A 57 7.57 1.59 -16.44
C GLU A 57 7.06 1.67 -14.99
N ARG A 58 7.06 2.88 -14.46
CA ARG A 58 6.60 3.19 -13.10
C ARG A 58 7.35 2.48 -11.99
N SER A 59 8.57 2.01 -12.23
CA SER A 59 9.47 1.56 -11.17
C SER A 59 10.12 2.75 -10.46
N LEU A 60 10.48 2.57 -9.19
CA LEU A 60 11.24 3.59 -8.46
C LEU A 60 12.72 3.46 -8.77
N THR A 61 13.33 4.51 -9.33
CA THR A 61 14.77 4.55 -9.64
C THR A 61 15.64 4.45 -8.39
N ASN A 62 15.10 4.91 -7.26
CA ASN A 62 15.77 4.92 -5.96
C ASN A 62 15.14 3.95 -4.96
N HIS A 63 14.53 2.84 -5.43
CA HIS A 63 13.83 1.87 -4.58
C HIS A 63 14.69 1.35 -3.42
N ILE A 64 15.91 0.93 -3.69
CA ILE A 64 16.84 0.42 -2.66
C ILE A 64 17.19 1.50 -1.62
N ASN A 65 17.39 2.74 -2.07
CA ASN A 65 17.66 3.84 -1.14
C ASN A 65 16.46 4.10 -0.23
N LEU A 66 15.25 4.06 -0.79
CA LEU A 66 14.02 4.22 -0.01
C LEU A 66 13.83 3.07 0.99
N LEU A 67 14.04 1.82 0.56
CA LEU A 67 13.95 0.64 1.44
C LEU A 67 14.94 0.76 2.61
N ASN A 68 16.21 1.03 2.31
CA ASN A 68 17.26 1.19 3.34
C ASN A 68 16.93 2.34 4.31
N ALA A 69 16.44 3.46 3.82
CA ALA A 69 16.07 4.60 4.64
C ALA A 69 14.88 4.29 5.57
N LEU A 70 13.87 3.57 5.08
CA LEU A 70 12.73 3.12 5.89
C LEU A 70 13.19 2.13 6.97
N GLN A 71 14.04 1.17 6.63
CA GLN A 71 14.62 0.23 7.60
C GLN A 71 15.40 0.96 8.69
N ALA A 72 16.33 1.83 8.29
CA ALA A 72 17.13 2.60 9.25
C ALA A 72 16.28 3.49 10.18
N GLN A 73 15.16 4.03 9.65
CA GLN A 73 14.31 4.95 10.39
C GLN A 73 13.32 4.24 11.33
N PHE A 74 12.86 3.04 10.99
CA PHE A 74 11.74 2.39 11.68
C PHE A 74 12.05 1.01 12.29
N ASP A 75 13.28 0.47 12.14
CA ASP A 75 13.65 -0.87 12.64
C ASP A 75 13.41 -1.05 14.14
N TYR A 76 13.48 0.02 14.92
CA TYR A 76 13.23 -0.02 16.36
C TYR A 76 11.78 -0.37 16.72
N CYS A 77 10.81 -0.19 15.82
CA CYS A 77 9.38 -0.39 16.08
C CYS A 77 8.63 -1.17 15.00
N CYS A 78 9.25 -1.38 13.85
CA CYS A 78 8.58 -1.99 12.70
C CYS A 78 9.50 -3.02 12.02
N SER A 79 8.90 -4.02 11.41
CA SER A 79 9.54 -4.82 10.38
C SER A 79 9.28 -4.17 9.03
N VAL A 80 10.32 -3.92 8.24
CA VAL A 80 10.19 -3.30 6.90
C VAL A 80 10.61 -4.33 5.87
N ILE A 81 9.66 -4.77 5.06
CA ILE A 81 9.89 -5.81 4.05
C ILE A 81 9.60 -5.29 2.63
N GLU A 82 10.31 -5.86 1.66
CA GLU A 82 10.02 -5.68 0.25
C GLU A 82 9.00 -6.70 -0.23
N TYR A 83 8.02 -6.26 -1.00
CA TYR A 83 7.09 -7.11 -1.75
C TYR A 83 7.26 -6.86 -3.24
N ASN A 84 7.71 -7.86 -3.98
CA ASN A 84 8.02 -7.76 -5.42
C ASN A 84 6.97 -8.40 -6.33
N GLY A 85 5.89 -8.95 -5.76
CA GLY A 85 4.79 -9.55 -6.51
C GLY A 85 5.07 -10.95 -7.06
N THR A 86 6.16 -11.61 -6.63
CA THR A 86 6.48 -13.00 -7.02
C THR A 86 5.86 -14.04 -6.09
N ASP A 87 5.29 -13.59 -4.98
CA ASP A 87 4.63 -14.44 -4.02
C ASP A 87 3.37 -15.10 -4.57
N THR A 88 2.97 -16.21 -3.99
CA THR A 88 1.67 -16.80 -4.28
C THR A 88 0.54 -15.84 -3.93
N PHE A 89 -0.64 -16.05 -4.50
CA PHE A 89 -1.82 -15.25 -4.17
C PHE A 89 -2.16 -15.27 -2.67
N GLU A 90 -1.99 -16.43 -2.04
CA GLU A 90 -2.17 -16.61 -0.60
C GLU A 90 -1.20 -15.76 0.21
N GLN A 91 0.11 -15.87 -0.08
CA GLN A 91 1.15 -15.06 0.57
C GLN A 91 0.89 -13.57 0.38
N SER A 92 0.50 -13.18 -0.83
CA SER A 92 0.13 -11.78 -1.13
C SER A 92 -1.03 -11.29 -0.26
N ILE A 93 -2.07 -12.11 -0.05
CA ILE A 93 -3.17 -11.78 0.86
C ILE A 93 -2.67 -11.63 2.30
N VAL A 94 -1.88 -12.59 2.79
CA VAL A 94 -1.38 -12.59 4.17
C VAL A 94 -0.51 -11.36 4.43
N ILE A 95 0.45 -11.07 3.56
CA ILE A 95 1.34 -9.91 3.67
C ILE A 95 0.52 -8.61 3.77
N HIS A 96 -0.44 -8.41 2.86
CA HIS A 96 -1.24 -7.18 2.84
C HIS A 96 -2.26 -7.12 3.99
N TYR A 97 -2.77 -8.27 4.44
CA TYR A 97 -3.62 -8.36 5.62
C TYR A 97 -2.87 -7.97 6.89
N LEU A 98 -1.63 -8.41 7.04
CA LEU A 98 -0.81 -8.13 8.22
C LEU A 98 -0.21 -6.73 8.21
N ALA A 99 -0.08 -6.09 7.05
CA ALA A 99 0.52 -4.78 6.90
C ALA A 99 -0.18 -3.69 7.74
N ASP A 100 0.61 -2.89 8.44
CA ASP A 100 0.18 -1.64 9.06
C ASP A 100 0.31 -0.48 8.09
N ILE A 101 1.34 -0.52 7.23
CA ILE A 101 1.54 0.45 6.15
C ILE A 101 1.97 -0.27 4.87
N ILE A 102 1.38 0.13 3.76
CA ILE A 102 1.74 -0.29 2.42
C ILE A 102 2.23 0.94 1.65
N ILE A 103 3.43 0.85 1.08
CA ILE A 103 4.09 1.92 0.33
C ILE A 103 4.40 1.40 -1.07
N GLY A 104 4.11 2.17 -2.10
CA GLY A 104 4.53 1.76 -3.44
C GLY A 104 4.22 2.74 -4.55
N PRO A 105 4.84 2.54 -5.71
CA PRO A 105 4.52 3.30 -6.90
C PRO A 105 3.13 2.94 -7.40
N HIS A 106 2.45 3.92 -8.01
CA HIS A 106 1.14 3.71 -8.64
C HIS A 106 1.15 2.50 -9.56
N GLY A 107 0.29 1.53 -9.31
CA GLY A 107 0.20 0.32 -10.09
C GLY A 107 -0.66 -0.78 -9.50
N ALA A 108 -0.89 -1.85 -10.29
CA ALA A 108 -1.81 -2.93 -9.95
C ALA A 108 -1.53 -3.62 -8.60
N GLY A 109 -0.27 -3.69 -8.17
CA GLY A 109 0.09 -4.27 -6.88
C GLY A 109 -0.60 -3.59 -5.70
N LEU A 110 -0.81 -2.28 -5.75
CA LEU A 110 -1.53 -1.55 -4.71
C LEU A 110 -3.02 -1.95 -4.59
N SER A 111 -3.57 -2.69 -5.55
CA SER A 111 -4.95 -3.19 -5.45
C SER A 111 -5.14 -4.18 -4.28
N PHE A 112 -4.06 -4.83 -3.82
CA PHE A 112 -4.11 -5.69 -2.64
C PHE A 112 -4.47 -4.94 -1.35
N ILE A 113 -4.50 -3.61 -1.34
CA ILE A 113 -5.06 -2.81 -0.22
C ILE A 113 -6.50 -3.23 0.11
N MET A 114 -7.21 -3.84 -0.81
CA MET A 114 -8.54 -4.39 -0.55
C MET A 114 -8.54 -5.53 0.49
N PHE A 115 -7.42 -6.18 0.73
CA PHE A 115 -7.25 -7.23 1.75
C PHE A 115 -6.69 -6.71 3.07
N ALA A 116 -6.33 -5.44 3.14
CA ALA A 116 -5.75 -4.85 4.34
C ALA A 116 -6.79 -4.66 5.46
N LYS A 117 -6.33 -4.69 6.71
CA LYS A 117 -7.15 -4.39 7.88
C LYS A 117 -7.63 -2.94 7.86
N ARG A 118 -8.71 -2.65 8.59
CA ARG A 118 -9.12 -1.27 8.83
C ARG A 118 -8.00 -0.53 9.57
N GLY A 119 -7.76 0.71 9.17
CA GLY A 119 -6.70 1.53 9.75
C GLY A 119 -5.33 1.37 9.10
N THR A 120 -5.10 0.35 8.25
CA THR A 120 -3.88 0.25 7.45
C THR A 120 -3.60 1.55 6.70
N GLY A 121 -2.35 2.00 6.68
CA GLY A 121 -1.91 3.15 5.90
C GLY A 121 -1.52 2.75 4.48
N LEU A 122 -1.92 3.54 3.48
CA LEU A 122 -1.43 3.44 2.10
C LEU A 122 -0.67 4.70 1.75
N ILE A 123 0.58 4.57 1.31
CA ILE A 123 1.36 5.64 0.71
C ILE A 123 1.55 5.29 -0.77
N GLU A 124 0.86 6.02 -1.62
CA GLU A 124 0.93 5.86 -3.06
C GLU A 124 1.84 6.93 -3.65
N ILE A 125 2.94 6.51 -4.28
CA ILE A 125 3.89 7.39 -4.97
C ILE A 125 3.48 7.43 -6.44
N HIS A 126 3.10 8.62 -6.88
CA HIS A 126 2.57 8.81 -8.23
C HIS A 126 3.58 9.57 -9.11
N PRO A 127 3.82 9.12 -10.35
CA PRO A 127 4.66 9.86 -11.28
C PRO A 127 4.08 11.26 -11.52
N LEU A 128 4.93 12.18 -11.93
CA LEU A 128 4.48 13.50 -12.37
C LEU A 128 3.57 13.33 -13.58
N PHE A 129 2.43 14.02 -13.56
CA PHE A 129 1.63 14.18 -14.77
C PHE A 129 2.34 15.24 -15.64
N GLY A 130 3.02 14.76 -16.68
CA GLY A 130 3.55 15.69 -17.68
C GLY A 130 2.42 16.56 -18.26
N ASN A 131 2.76 17.66 -18.92
CA ASN A 131 1.89 18.70 -19.51
C ASN A 131 0.83 18.19 -20.51
N ILE A 132 0.29 17.01 -20.33
CA ILE A 132 -0.79 16.47 -21.15
C ILE A 132 -2.09 16.88 -20.47
N GLY A 133 -2.43 18.15 -20.65
CA GLY A 133 -3.71 18.79 -20.33
C GLY A 133 -4.57 18.08 -19.26
N ASP A 134 -5.03 18.78 -18.27
CA ASP A 134 -6.12 18.45 -17.31
C ASP A 134 -6.33 17.00 -16.84
N ARG A 135 -5.38 16.08 -17.02
CA ARG A 135 -5.53 14.72 -16.52
C ARG A 135 -5.36 14.72 -15.01
N GLN A 136 -6.46 14.52 -14.33
CA GLN A 136 -6.48 14.30 -12.89
C GLN A 136 -5.76 12.97 -12.56
N PRO A 137 -5.05 12.90 -11.43
CA PRO A 137 -4.43 11.66 -10.96
C PRO A 137 -5.45 10.52 -10.91
N ASN A 138 -5.02 9.33 -11.29
CA ASN A 138 -5.86 8.14 -11.12
C ASN A 138 -5.91 7.73 -9.64
N LEU A 139 -6.96 8.14 -8.96
CA LEU A 139 -7.16 7.89 -7.53
C LEU A 139 -7.81 6.52 -7.23
N CYS A 140 -7.68 5.53 -8.10
CA CYS A 140 -8.35 4.22 -7.93
C CYS A 140 -7.92 3.53 -6.63
N HIS A 141 -6.62 3.53 -6.30
CA HIS A 141 -6.13 2.89 -5.08
C HIS A 141 -6.54 3.63 -3.81
N GLN A 142 -6.56 4.97 -3.83
CA GLN A 142 -7.06 5.75 -2.71
C GLN A 142 -8.55 5.51 -2.45
N ARG A 143 -9.34 5.36 -3.52
CA ARG A 143 -10.76 5.01 -3.40
C ARG A 143 -10.95 3.61 -2.85
N THR A 144 -10.14 2.65 -3.29
CA THR A 144 -10.11 1.29 -2.75
C THR A 144 -9.70 1.30 -1.29
N ALA A 145 -8.63 2.00 -0.93
CA ALA A 145 -8.19 2.18 0.46
C ALA A 145 -9.31 2.75 1.34
N LYS A 146 -9.96 3.83 0.88
CA LYS A 146 -11.10 4.41 1.60
C LYS A 146 -12.25 3.42 1.77
N ALA A 147 -12.54 2.61 0.75
CA ALA A 147 -13.58 1.57 0.85
C ALA A 147 -13.17 0.48 1.84
N ALA A 148 -11.89 0.15 1.90
CA ALA A 148 -11.28 -0.77 2.85
C ALA A 148 -11.23 -0.24 4.29
N GLY A 149 -11.54 1.02 4.52
CA GLY A 149 -11.35 1.68 5.81
C GLY A 149 -9.87 1.93 6.13
N ALA A 150 -9.01 1.86 5.11
CA ALA A 150 -7.62 2.25 5.18
C ALA A 150 -7.48 3.77 5.01
N ARG A 151 -6.36 4.31 5.52
CA ARG A 151 -5.99 5.72 5.34
C ARG A 151 -5.02 5.82 4.18
N SER A 152 -5.06 6.89 3.41
CA SER A 152 -4.15 7.02 2.28
C SER A 152 -3.49 8.40 2.24
N ILE A 153 -2.21 8.40 1.86
CA ILE A 153 -1.43 9.58 1.53
C ILE A 153 -0.95 9.42 0.10
N PHE A 154 -1.06 10.48 -0.65
CA PHE A 154 -0.59 10.57 -2.02
C PHE A 154 0.66 11.43 -2.04
N ILE A 155 1.72 10.93 -2.69
CA ILE A 155 3.00 11.63 -2.84
C ILE A 155 3.31 11.75 -4.33
N HIS A 156 3.67 12.93 -4.77
CA HIS A 156 4.23 13.12 -6.11
C HIS A 156 5.68 12.68 -6.16
N ALA A 157 6.06 11.95 -7.21
CA ALA A 157 7.45 11.69 -7.50
C ALA A 157 8.20 12.99 -7.86
N LYS A 158 9.50 12.99 -7.71
CA LYS A 158 10.36 14.15 -8.05
C LYS A 158 10.50 14.35 -9.56
N ASP A 159 10.34 13.27 -10.32
CA ASP A 159 10.55 13.22 -11.78
C ASP A 159 9.73 12.12 -12.43
N GLY A 160 9.96 11.89 -13.72
CA GLY A 160 9.35 10.81 -14.48
C GLY A 160 7.89 11.04 -14.83
N ASN A 161 7.30 10.04 -15.48
CA ASN A 161 5.90 10.05 -15.91
C ASN A 161 5.32 8.62 -15.92
N GLU A 162 4.07 8.45 -16.36
CA GLU A 162 3.38 7.16 -16.37
C GLU A 162 4.06 6.07 -17.23
N SER A 163 4.90 6.46 -18.19
CA SER A 163 5.60 5.55 -19.11
C SER A 163 7.09 5.38 -18.80
N THR A 164 7.57 5.99 -17.72
CA THR A 164 8.97 5.92 -17.30
C THR A 164 9.09 5.52 -15.84
N SER A 165 10.31 5.13 -15.43
CA SER A 165 10.67 5.08 -14.01
C SER A 165 10.71 6.50 -13.44
N PHE A 166 10.58 6.62 -12.13
CA PHE A 166 10.57 7.89 -11.42
C PHE A 166 11.21 7.78 -10.04
N THR A 167 11.56 8.91 -9.46
CA THR A 167 12.27 9.01 -8.18
C THR A 167 11.32 9.39 -7.05
N ALA A 168 11.27 8.60 -6.00
CA ALA A 168 10.53 8.93 -4.79
C ALA A 168 11.24 10.02 -3.98
N ASP A 169 10.47 10.90 -3.35
CA ASP A 169 10.99 11.77 -2.29
C ASP A 169 11.08 10.96 -1.00
N VAL A 170 12.29 10.53 -0.63
CA VAL A 170 12.53 9.67 0.53
C VAL A 170 12.09 10.33 1.83
N ASP A 171 12.38 11.63 2.01
CA ASP A 171 12.05 12.36 3.23
C ASP A 171 10.53 12.54 3.37
N GLU A 172 9.85 12.81 2.27
CA GLU A 172 8.39 12.90 2.26
C GLU A 172 7.74 11.55 2.58
N VAL A 173 8.25 10.43 2.03
CA VAL A 173 7.76 9.09 2.33
C VAL A 173 7.98 8.74 3.81
N ILE A 174 9.15 9.04 4.38
CA ILE A 174 9.44 8.84 5.81
C ILE A 174 8.49 9.66 6.68
N SER A 175 8.28 10.93 6.33
CA SER A 175 7.35 11.81 7.05
C SER A 175 5.92 11.30 7.01
N ALA A 176 5.46 10.87 5.84
CA ALA A 176 4.13 10.28 5.65
C ALA A 176 3.96 8.97 6.45
N THR A 177 4.99 8.11 6.44
CA THR A 177 5.03 6.86 7.21
C THR A 177 4.86 7.16 8.71
N ARG A 178 5.63 8.10 9.24
CA ARG A 178 5.54 8.51 10.66
C ARG A 178 4.13 9.00 11.01
N ARG A 179 3.56 9.89 10.20
CA ARG A 179 2.19 10.40 10.40
C ARG A 179 1.15 9.29 10.47
N LEU A 180 1.26 8.27 9.59
CA LEU A 180 0.34 7.13 9.59
C LEU A 180 0.54 6.23 10.80
N LEU A 181 1.78 6.02 11.25
CA LEU A 181 2.07 5.23 12.45
C LEU A 181 1.57 5.89 13.73
N ASP A 182 1.71 7.22 13.86
CA ASP A 182 1.32 7.96 15.05
C ASP A 182 -0.21 8.08 15.20
N SER A 183 -0.93 8.22 14.09
CA SER A 183 -2.39 8.32 14.13
C SER A 183 -3.10 7.01 14.50
N ASN A 184 -2.39 5.88 14.55
CA ASN A 184 -2.93 4.60 15.09
C ASN A 184 -2.89 4.55 16.63
N ARG A 185 -2.10 5.40 17.29
CA ARG A 185 -1.99 5.44 18.76
C ARG A 185 -3.14 6.16 19.45
N THR A 186 -3.92 6.93 18.71
CA THR A 186 -5.01 7.79 19.27
C THR A 186 -6.39 7.15 19.21
N THR A 187 -6.50 5.91 18.74
CA THR A 187 -7.79 5.20 18.56
C THR A 187 -7.95 3.97 19.46
N GLU A 188 -7.01 3.75 20.38
CA GLU A 188 -7.13 2.82 21.52
C GLU A 188 -7.53 3.60 22.79
#